data_0f0f83fe5db0e74e687ddcc20f5e72c2
#
_entry.id   0f0f83fe5db0e74e687ddcc20f5e72c2
#
_cell.length_a   1.000
_cell.length_b   1.000
_cell.length_c   1.000
_cell.angle_alpha   90.00
_cell.angle_beta   90.00
_cell.angle_gamma   90.00
#
_symmetry.space_group_name_H-M   'P 1'
#
loop_
_entity.id
_entity.type
_entity.pdbx_description
1 polymer ?
#
loop_
_entity_poly.entity_id
_entity_poly.type
_entity_poly.pdbx_seq_one_letter_code
_entity_poly.pdbx_strand_id
1 'polypeptide(L)'
;MIEIKNLDFSYKKTPVFTGINLSFPEGGIYGLLGENGVGKTTLLKIICGLQRPVKGTCTLDGMTSHDRLPEMLQRIVFLPDEVTLPDNATPQRYVNELAPFYPTFSQGSFLHLMQELEVEPDRKFREMSFGQQKKSLIAASLSLGTDYVLLDEPTNGLDIPSKAQFRSILSKIADEGKTIIISTHQVKDVENLIDPIVILSHNAVLLDASVQRITEKLFFEYGGEKRDDALYSELLPGGYMNVVRNTMGEESLINIEALFNAVLRNKNTIKELFA
;
A
#
# COMPACT_ATOMS: atom_id res chain seq x y z
N MET A 1 9.73 8.70 9.57
CA MET A 1 8.44 9.30 9.15
C MET A 1 8.53 9.84 7.73
N ILE A 2 7.52 9.60 6.86
CA ILE A 2 7.38 10.20 5.53
C ILE A 2 6.43 11.39 5.63
N GLU A 3 6.83 12.56 5.12
CA GLU A 3 5.99 13.77 5.10
C GLU A 3 5.87 14.33 3.68
N ILE A 4 4.65 14.67 3.28
CA ILE A 4 4.30 15.29 2.00
C ILE A 4 3.56 16.59 2.30
N LYS A 5 4.09 17.73 1.83
CA LYS A 5 3.54 19.06 2.13
C LYS A 5 3.31 19.87 0.85
N ASN A 6 2.04 20.28 0.64
CA ASN A 6 1.59 21.14 -0.48
C ASN A 6 2.11 20.64 -1.84
N LEU A 7 2.06 19.32 -2.07
CA LEU A 7 2.68 18.69 -3.22
C LEU A 7 1.81 18.81 -4.46
N ASP A 8 2.39 19.39 -5.52
CA ASP A 8 1.87 19.37 -6.88
C ASP A 8 2.72 18.45 -7.75
N PHE A 9 2.07 17.61 -8.54
CA PHE A 9 2.73 16.78 -9.54
C PHE A 9 1.91 16.67 -10.82
N SER A 10 2.59 16.70 -11.97
CA SER A 10 1.96 16.55 -13.28
C SER A 10 2.86 15.75 -14.22
N TYR A 11 2.28 14.88 -15.01
CA TYR A 11 2.92 14.31 -16.20
C TYR A 11 2.69 15.25 -17.38
N LYS A 12 3.73 15.95 -17.84
CA LYS A 12 3.63 16.99 -18.88
C LYS A 12 2.60 18.06 -18.45
N LYS A 13 1.43 18.09 -19.08
CA LYS A 13 0.34 19.05 -18.80
C LYS A 13 -0.82 18.44 -18.01
N THR A 14 -0.77 17.14 -17.72
CA THR A 14 -1.85 16.43 -17.01
C THR A 14 -1.56 16.42 -15.51
N PRO A 15 -2.31 17.15 -14.69
CA PRO A 15 -2.13 17.17 -13.25
C PRO A 15 -2.52 15.79 -12.67
N VAL A 16 -1.73 15.33 -11.69
CA VAL A 16 -1.97 14.11 -10.92
C VAL A 16 -2.26 14.47 -9.46
N PHE A 17 -1.52 15.44 -8.93
CA PHE A 17 -1.71 15.96 -7.57
C PHE A 17 -1.68 17.48 -7.58
N THR A 18 -2.51 18.09 -6.74
CA THR A 18 -2.58 19.53 -6.55
C THR A 18 -2.71 19.85 -5.05
N GLY A 19 -1.64 20.38 -4.46
CA GLY A 19 -1.60 20.80 -3.05
C GLY A 19 -1.88 19.70 -2.04
N ILE A 20 -1.52 18.43 -2.34
CA ILE A 20 -1.79 17.34 -1.39
C ILE A 20 -0.87 17.43 -0.17
N ASN A 21 -1.44 17.11 0.98
CA ASN A 21 -0.72 16.92 2.23
C ASN A 21 -1.02 15.51 2.73
N LEU A 22 0.00 14.78 3.16
CA LEU A 22 -0.10 13.43 3.65
C LEU A 22 1.10 13.10 4.52
N SER A 23 0.92 12.30 5.54
CA SER A 23 2.01 11.79 6.37
C SER A 23 1.86 10.31 6.64
N PHE A 24 2.99 9.61 6.67
CA PHE A 24 3.07 8.22 7.10
C PHE A 24 4.02 8.18 8.30
N PRO A 25 3.48 8.22 9.53
CA PRO A 25 4.24 7.94 10.74
C PRO A 25 5.01 6.63 10.68
N GLU A 26 5.97 6.47 11.56
CA GLU A 26 6.74 5.23 11.63
C GLU A 26 5.90 4.07 12.18
N GLY A 27 6.14 2.89 11.63
CA GLY A 27 5.46 1.66 12.00
C GLY A 27 4.10 1.47 11.33
N GLY A 28 3.68 0.19 11.23
CA GLY A 28 2.37 -0.19 10.71
C GLY A 28 2.30 -0.43 9.20
N ILE A 29 1.13 -0.90 8.77
CA ILE A 29 0.86 -1.24 7.37
C ILE A 29 -0.22 -0.32 6.81
N TYR A 30 0.17 0.63 6.01
CA TYR A 30 -0.71 1.63 5.39
C TYR A 30 -1.33 1.08 4.11
N GLY A 31 -2.64 1.16 3.98
CA GLY A 31 -3.33 0.90 2.73
C GLY A 31 -3.49 2.16 1.88
N LEU A 32 -2.83 2.23 0.74
CA LEU A 32 -2.97 3.31 -0.24
C LEU A 32 -3.95 2.88 -1.32
N LEU A 33 -5.22 3.23 -1.15
CA LEU A 33 -6.33 2.79 -2.00
C LEU A 33 -6.73 3.85 -3.01
N GLY A 34 -7.28 3.43 -4.13
CA GLY A 34 -7.76 4.33 -5.17
C GLY A 34 -8.02 3.60 -6.48
N GLU A 35 -8.83 4.20 -7.35
CA GLU A 35 -9.08 3.68 -8.70
C GLU A 35 -7.77 3.63 -9.53
N ASN A 36 -7.80 2.91 -10.63
CA ASN A 36 -6.66 2.89 -11.54
C ASN A 36 -6.43 4.28 -12.15
N GLY A 37 -5.17 4.69 -12.23
CA GLY A 37 -4.77 5.98 -12.79
C GLY A 37 -4.90 7.20 -11.86
N VAL A 38 -5.33 7.05 -10.60
CA VAL A 38 -5.45 8.19 -9.66
C VAL A 38 -4.12 8.70 -9.12
N GLY A 39 -3.01 7.95 -9.36
CA GLY A 39 -1.68 8.39 -8.95
C GLY A 39 -1.02 7.58 -7.83
N LYS A 40 -1.56 6.41 -7.41
CA LYS A 40 -0.95 5.56 -6.35
C LYS A 40 0.53 5.28 -6.63
N THR A 41 0.84 4.66 -7.76
CA THR A 41 2.22 4.40 -8.22
C THR A 41 3.06 5.67 -8.31
N THR A 42 2.46 6.79 -8.75
CA THR A 42 3.14 8.08 -8.84
C THR A 42 3.55 8.59 -7.46
N LEU A 43 2.66 8.48 -6.46
CA LEU A 43 2.95 8.86 -5.09
C LEU A 43 4.10 8.02 -4.51
N LEU A 44 4.07 6.71 -4.69
CA LEU A 44 5.16 5.81 -4.26
C LEU A 44 6.49 6.19 -4.94
N LYS A 45 6.48 6.49 -6.24
CA LYS A 45 7.66 6.95 -6.98
C LYS A 45 8.19 8.30 -6.47
N ILE A 46 7.33 9.23 -6.05
CA ILE A 46 7.74 10.49 -5.45
C ILE A 46 8.40 10.24 -4.08
N ILE A 47 7.82 9.37 -3.25
CA ILE A 47 8.38 9.01 -1.95
C ILE A 47 9.77 8.39 -2.10
N CYS A 48 10.00 7.54 -3.10
CA CYS A 48 11.30 6.94 -3.39
C CYS A 48 12.28 7.88 -4.12
N GLY A 49 11.88 9.11 -4.43
CA GLY A 49 12.70 10.05 -5.18
C GLY A 49 12.86 9.72 -6.68
N LEU A 50 12.04 8.81 -7.21
CA LEU A 50 12.03 8.45 -8.64
C LEU A 50 11.26 9.48 -9.50
N GLN A 51 10.43 10.30 -8.86
CA GLN A 51 9.73 11.42 -9.49
C GLN A 51 9.91 12.67 -8.62
N ARG A 52 10.15 13.82 -9.28
CA ARG A 52 10.32 15.10 -8.61
C ARG A 52 9.00 15.88 -8.62
N PRO A 53 8.51 16.36 -7.46
CA PRO A 53 7.35 17.26 -7.41
C PRO A 53 7.58 18.54 -8.21
N VAL A 54 6.49 19.10 -8.77
CA VAL A 54 6.51 20.43 -9.43
C VAL A 54 6.54 21.52 -8.37
N LYS A 55 5.79 21.32 -7.25
CA LYS A 55 5.79 22.17 -6.06
C LYS A 55 5.66 21.32 -4.81
N GLY A 56 5.90 21.95 -3.67
CA GLY A 56 5.84 21.29 -2.36
C GLY A 56 7.05 20.42 -2.11
N THR A 57 6.97 19.62 -1.07
CA THR A 57 8.06 18.76 -0.61
C THR A 57 7.57 17.36 -0.28
N CYS A 58 8.45 16.39 -0.48
CA CYS A 58 8.32 15.03 0.06
C CYS A 58 9.64 14.72 0.77
N THR A 59 9.55 14.34 2.03
CA THR A 59 10.72 14.00 2.86
C THR A 59 10.54 12.63 3.50
N LEU A 60 11.65 11.94 3.69
CA LEU A 60 11.78 10.71 4.46
C LEU A 60 12.79 10.99 5.58
N ASP A 61 12.32 10.98 6.83
CA ASP A 61 13.10 11.32 8.02
C ASP A 61 13.84 12.67 7.91
N GLY A 62 13.15 13.67 7.36
CA GLY A 62 13.69 15.00 7.13
C GLY A 62 14.58 15.14 5.87
N MET A 63 14.97 14.04 5.23
CA MET A 63 15.72 14.07 3.98
C MET A 63 14.78 14.23 2.79
N THR A 64 15.09 15.17 1.90
CA THR A 64 14.28 15.39 0.69
C THR A 64 14.37 14.19 -0.26
N SER A 65 13.24 13.60 -0.62
CA SER A 65 13.20 12.33 -1.35
C SER A 65 13.88 12.40 -2.73
N HIS A 66 13.71 13.52 -3.47
CA HIS A 66 14.28 13.64 -4.81
C HIS A 66 15.80 13.91 -4.84
N ASP A 67 16.42 14.23 -3.70
CA ASP A 67 17.88 14.35 -3.60
C ASP A 67 18.57 12.98 -3.64
N ARG A 68 17.81 11.91 -3.35
CA ARG A 68 18.23 10.50 -3.46
C ARG A 68 19.57 10.21 -2.75
N LEU A 69 19.72 10.78 -1.55
CA LEU A 69 20.91 10.56 -0.74
C LEU A 69 21.08 9.06 -0.43
N PRO A 70 22.28 8.50 -0.48
CA PRO A 70 22.53 7.08 -0.17
C PRO A 70 21.94 6.66 1.18
N GLU A 71 22.05 7.51 2.21
CA GLU A 71 21.53 7.29 3.55
C GLU A 71 20.00 7.12 3.56
N MET A 72 19.30 7.86 2.70
CA MET A 72 17.84 7.71 2.52
C MET A 72 17.52 6.44 1.74
N LEU A 73 18.24 6.19 0.63
CA LEU A 73 17.96 5.04 -0.25
C LEU A 73 18.21 3.70 0.45
N GLN A 74 19.14 3.62 1.39
CA GLN A 74 19.38 2.43 2.20
C GLN A 74 18.24 2.09 3.16
N ARG A 75 17.38 3.05 3.47
CA ARG A 75 16.26 2.90 4.41
C ARG A 75 14.92 2.59 3.75
N ILE A 76 14.86 2.61 2.42
CA ILE A 76 13.61 2.44 1.68
C ILE A 76 13.78 1.45 0.53
N VAL A 77 12.80 0.57 0.35
CA VAL A 77 12.67 -0.28 -0.82
C VAL A 77 11.33 -0.03 -1.51
N PHE A 78 11.34 -0.03 -2.83
CA PHE A 78 10.13 0.06 -3.65
C PHE A 78 10.03 -1.15 -4.59
N LEU A 79 8.97 -1.92 -4.43
CA LEU A 79 8.59 -2.99 -5.34
C LEU A 79 7.43 -2.51 -6.23
N PRO A 80 7.67 -2.18 -7.51
CA PRO A 80 6.62 -1.79 -8.43
C PRO A 80 5.78 -3.01 -8.86
N ASP A 81 4.60 -2.74 -9.41
CA ASP A 81 3.70 -3.80 -9.92
C ASP A 81 4.38 -4.65 -11.00
N GLU A 82 4.97 -3.99 -11.99
CA GLU A 82 5.71 -4.65 -13.07
C GLU A 82 7.21 -4.42 -12.94
N VAL A 83 7.98 -5.50 -13.03
CA VAL A 83 9.45 -5.49 -13.04
C VAL A 83 9.93 -6.29 -14.24
N THR A 84 10.80 -5.68 -15.05
CA THR A 84 11.52 -6.43 -16.09
C THR A 84 12.69 -7.16 -15.45
N LEU A 85 12.62 -8.47 -15.43
CA LEU A 85 13.65 -9.33 -14.87
C LEU A 85 14.60 -9.87 -15.95
N PRO A 86 15.90 -10.00 -15.64
CA PRO A 86 16.82 -10.64 -16.57
C PRO A 86 16.52 -12.13 -16.70
N ASP A 87 16.20 -12.62 -17.89
CA ASP A 87 15.76 -14.00 -18.16
C ASP A 87 16.65 -15.08 -17.57
N ASN A 88 17.98 -14.89 -17.62
CA ASN A 88 18.98 -15.85 -17.19
C ASN A 88 19.46 -15.66 -15.75
N ALA A 89 18.97 -14.62 -15.04
CA ALA A 89 19.26 -14.44 -13.63
C ALA A 89 18.39 -15.36 -12.76
N THR A 90 18.84 -15.60 -11.54
CA THR A 90 18.09 -16.29 -10.49
C THR A 90 17.76 -15.30 -9.38
N PRO A 91 16.75 -15.55 -8.53
CA PRO A 91 16.48 -14.74 -7.35
C PRO A 91 17.70 -14.54 -6.46
N GLN A 92 18.51 -15.60 -6.25
CA GLN A 92 19.74 -15.51 -5.47
C GLN A 92 20.74 -14.53 -6.09
N ARG A 93 20.94 -14.60 -7.41
CA ARG A 93 21.81 -13.65 -8.09
C ARG A 93 21.27 -12.23 -8.03
N TYR A 94 19.96 -12.06 -8.23
CA TYR A 94 19.31 -10.76 -8.20
C TYR A 94 19.48 -10.08 -6.83
N VAL A 95 19.24 -10.81 -5.73
CA VAL A 95 19.40 -10.24 -4.39
C VAL A 95 20.87 -9.94 -4.06
N ASN A 96 21.82 -10.78 -4.53
CA ASN A 96 23.24 -10.55 -4.33
C ASN A 96 23.75 -9.27 -5.04
N GLU A 97 23.13 -8.88 -6.16
CA GLU A 97 23.42 -7.63 -6.86
C GLU A 97 22.86 -6.40 -6.11
N LEU A 98 21.78 -6.55 -5.34
CA LEU A 98 21.18 -5.49 -4.50
C LEU A 98 21.86 -5.35 -3.14
N ALA A 99 22.25 -6.47 -2.53
CA ALA A 99 22.76 -6.53 -1.16
C ALA A 99 23.85 -5.50 -0.82
N PRO A 100 24.84 -5.19 -1.70
CA PRO A 100 25.88 -4.19 -1.38
C PRO A 100 25.36 -2.79 -1.12
N PHE A 101 24.14 -2.46 -1.57
CA PHE A 101 23.52 -1.14 -1.38
C PHE A 101 22.70 -1.05 -0.09
N TYR A 102 22.44 -2.17 0.60
CA TYR A 102 21.60 -2.26 1.78
C TYR A 102 22.35 -2.88 2.96
N PRO A 103 22.90 -2.09 3.88
CA PRO A 103 23.66 -2.58 5.02
C PRO A 103 22.88 -3.53 5.95
N THR A 104 21.54 -3.43 5.91
CA THR A 104 20.60 -4.25 6.70
C THR A 104 20.22 -5.56 6.03
N PHE A 105 20.72 -5.83 4.82
CA PHE A 105 20.42 -7.07 4.09
C PHE A 105 20.78 -8.33 4.90
N SER A 106 19.88 -9.31 4.88
CA SER A 106 20.08 -10.61 5.52
C SER A 106 19.87 -11.76 4.53
N GLN A 107 20.96 -12.46 4.20
CA GLN A 107 20.91 -13.68 3.39
C GLN A 107 20.05 -14.77 4.04
N GLY A 108 20.11 -14.88 5.38
CA GLY A 108 19.25 -15.83 6.13
C GLY A 108 17.77 -15.51 6.00
N SER A 109 17.42 -14.22 6.11
CA SER A 109 16.04 -13.76 5.90
C SER A 109 15.56 -14.04 4.46
N PHE A 110 16.41 -13.76 3.47
CA PHE A 110 16.07 -14.05 2.07
C PHE A 110 15.73 -15.52 1.84
N LEU A 111 16.61 -16.44 2.29
CA LEU A 111 16.39 -17.88 2.11
C LEU A 111 15.16 -18.37 2.88
N HIS A 112 14.93 -17.85 4.09
CA HIS A 112 13.74 -18.16 4.86
C HIS A 112 12.46 -17.72 4.15
N LEU A 113 12.42 -16.48 3.63
CA LEU A 113 11.28 -15.96 2.88
C LEU A 113 11.03 -16.72 1.57
N MET A 114 12.09 -17.11 0.85
CA MET A 114 11.98 -17.96 -0.34
C MET A 114 11.37 -19.32 -0.01
N GLN A 115 11.76 -19.92 1.11
CA GLN A 115 11.19 -21.18 1.60
C GLN A 115 9.71 -21.01 2.01
N GLU A 116 9.38 -19.96 2.78
CA GLU A 116 8.00 -19.68 3.22
C GLU A 116 7.07 -19.40 2.03
N LEU A 117 7.58 -18.76 0.96
CA LEU A 117 6.85 -18.51 -0.27
C LEU A 117 6.93 -19.67 -1.30
N GLU A 118 7.60 -20.79 -0.95
CA GLU A 118 7.73 -21.98 -1.80
C GLU A 118 8.34 -21.70 -3.17
N VAL A 119 9.43 -20.92 -3.20
CA VAL A 119 10.16 -20.59 -4.43
C VAL A 119 11.64 -20.97 -4.32
N GLU A 120 12.17 -21.59 -5.37
CA GLU A 120 13.57 -22.00 -5.44
C GLU A 120 14.47 -20.80 -5.77
N PRO A 121 15.47 -20.47 -4.92
CA PRO A 121 16.32 -19.28 -5.11
C PRO A 121 17.26 -19.36 -6.33
N ASP A 122 17.60 -20.56 -6.76
CA ASP A 122 18.56 -20.80 -7.86
C ASP A 122 17.89 -21.11 -9.21
N ARG A 123 16.56 -21.13 -9.28
CA ARG A 123 15.82 -21.31 -10.52
C ARG A 123 15.83 -20.01 -11.33
N LYS A 124 15.99 -20.09 -12.65
CA LYS A 124 16.04 -18.90 -13.52
C LYS A 124 14.66 -18.26 -13.63
N PHE A 125 14.61 -16.93 -13.69
CA PHE A 125 13.35 -16.21 -13.80
C PHE A 125 12.52 -16.61 -15.02
N ARG A 126 13.15 -16.87 -16.19
CA ARG A 126 12.43 -17.35 -17.39
C ARG A 126 11.71 -18.70 -17.22
N GLU A 127 12.10 -19.49 -16.22
CA GLU A 127 11.54 -20.81 -15.93
C GLU A 127 10.44 -20.74 -14.85
N MET A 128 10.21 -19.53 -14.31
CA MET A 128 9.21 -19.26 -13.28
C MET A 128 7.91 -18.73 -13.88
N SER A 129 6.79 -19.09 -13.26
CA SER A 129 5.52 -18.40 -13.51
C SER A 129 5.58 -16.94 -13.04
N PHE A 130 4.68 -16.09 -13.52
CA PHE A 130 4.58 -14.71 -13.07
C PHE A 130 4.41 -14.60 -11.54
N GLY A 131 3.57 -15.45 -10.94
CA GLY A 131 3.40 -15.50 -9.48
C GLY A 131 4.68 -15.92 -8.75
N GLN A 132 5.46 -16.87 -9.26
CA GLN A 132 6.75 -17.25 -8.67
C GLN A 132 7.79 -16.14 -8.76
N GLN A 133 7.83 -15.41 -9.89
CA GLN A 133 8.68 -14.21 -10.04
C GLN A 133 8.27 -13.13 -9.02
N LYS A 134 6.98 -12.85 -8.87
CA LYS A 134 6.46 -11.88 -7.90
C LYS A 134 6.84 -12.26 -6.47
N LYS A 135 6.66 -13.53 -6.07
CA LYS A 135 7.07 -14.06 -4.77
C LYS A 135 8.56 -13.89 -4.52
N SER A 136 9.40 -14.18 -5.51
CA SER A 136 10.85 -13.97 -5.44
C SER A 136 11.23 -12.52 -5.20
N LEU A 137 10.56 -11.58 -5.89
CA LEU A 137 10.78 -10.15 -5.73
C LEU A 137 10.32 -9.64 -4.36
N ILE A 138 9.21 -10.16 -3.84
CA ILE A 138 8.75 -9.88 -2.48
C ILE A 138 9.80 -10.35 -1.47
N ALA A 139 10.28 -11.59 -1.57
CA ALA A 139 11.31 -12.13 -0.69
C ALA A 139 12.60 -11.28 -0.75
N ALA A 140 13.06 -10.94 -1.96
CA ALA A 140 14.23 -10.09 -2.16
C ALA A 140 14.04 -8.71 -1.51
N SER A 141 12.91 -8.04 -1.76
CA SER A 141 12.64 -6.70 -1.21
C SER A 141 12.59 -6.70 0.32
N LEU A 142 11.89 -7.67 0.92
CA LEU A 142 11.74 -7.75 2.37
C LEU A 142 13.04 -8.13 3.09
N SER A 143 13.89 -8.94 2.45
CA SER A 143 15.20 -9.36 3.00
C SER A 143 16.25 -8.23 3.05
N LEU A 144 16.02 -7.12 2.33
CA LEU A 144 16.88 -5.93 2.40
C LEU A 144 16.84 -5.27 3.79
N GLY A 145 15.83 -5.55 4.60
CA GLY A 145 15.75 -5.12 5.99
C GLY A 145 15.51 -3.62 6.18
N THR A 146 15.00 -2.93 5.16
CA THR A 146 14.75 -1.47 5.17
C THR A 146 13.66 -1.07 6.17
N ASP A 147 13.72 0.18 6.65
CA ASP A 147 12.72 0.75 7.57
C ASP A 147 11.38 1.00 6.87
N TYR A 148 11.44 1.35 5.58
CA TYR A 148 10.27 1.68 4.74
C TYR A 148 10.18 0.71 3.57
N VAL A 149 9.02 0.06 3.44
CA VAL A 149 8.73 -0.90 2.37
C VAL A 149 7.53 -0.41 1.57
N LEU A 150 7.74 -0.05 0.32
CA LEU A 150 6.69 0.39 -0.58
C LEU A 150 6.37 -0.70 -1.59
N LEU A 151 5.12 -1.16 -1.60
CA LEU A 151 4.65 -2.26 -2.44
C LEU A 151 3.52 -1.76 -3.35
N ASP A 152 3.75 -1.79 -4.66
CA ASP A 152 2.74 -1.40 -5.65
C ASP A 152 2.05 -2.64 -6.20
N GLU A 153 0.75 -2.79 -5.93
CA GLU A 153 -0.09 -3.92 -6.32
C GLU A 153 0.58 -5.30 -6.06
N PRO A 154 1.07 -5.57 -4.83
CA PRO A 154 1.92 -6.74 -4.57
C PRO A 154 1.20 -8.09 -4.70
N THR A 155 -0.13 -8.10 -4.62
CA THR A 155 -0.95 -9.32 -4.70
C THR A 155 -1.36 -9.69 -6.13
N ASN A 156 -1.07 -8.83 -7.11
CA ASN A 156 -1.33 -9.12 -8.52
C ASN A 156 -0.58 -10.38 -8.97
N GLY A 157 -1.31 -11.32 -9.55
CA GLY A 157 -0.76 -12.58 -10.06
C GLY A 157 -0.46 -13.65 -9.00
N LEU A 158 -0.76 -13.38 -7.72
CA LEU A 158 -0.70 -14.38 -6.67
C LEU A 158 -2.01 -15.17 -6.59
N ASP A 159 -1.91 -16.46 -6.38
CA ASP A 159 -3.04 -17.32 -6.04
C ASP A 159 -3.49 -17.15 -4.57
N ILE A 160 -4.64 -17.70 -4.21
CA ILE A 160 -5.22 -17.54 -2.87
C ILE A 160 -4.28 -18.00 -1.74
N PRO A 161 -3.60 -19.16 -1.81
CA PRO A 161 -2.63 -19.55 -0.79
C PRO A 161 -1.46 -18.59 -0.68
N SER A 162 -0.91 -18.14 -1.80
CA SER A 162 0.20 -17.18 -1.84
C SER A 162 -0.17 -15.82 -1.25
N LYS A 163 -1.40 -15.34 -1.46
CA LYS A 163 -1.93 -14.13 -0.81
C LYS A 163 -2.00 -14.29 0.72
N ALA A 164 -2.36 -15.47 1.21
CA ALA A 164 -2.37 -15.76 2.65
C ALA A 164 -0.95 -15.78 3.24
N GLN A 165 0.00 -16.43 2.56
CA GLN A 165 1.43 -16.42 2.94
C GLN A 165 1.96 -14.98 2.98
N PHE A 166 1.70 -14.19 1.94
CA PHE A 166 2.10 -12.77 1.87
C PHE A 166 1.59 -11.96 3.06
N ARG A 167 0.29 -12.07 3.41
CA ARG A 167 -0.27 -11.38 4.58
C ARG A 167 0.41 -11.79 5.89
N SER A 168 0.64 -13.09 6.09
CA SER A 168 1.33 -13.61 7.28
C SER A 168 2.75 -13.04 7.41
N ILE A 169 3.49 -12.99 6.31
CA ILE A 169 4.84 -12.43 6.28
C ILE A 169 4.83 -10.94 6.62
N LEU A 170 3.94 -10.16 6.02
CA LEU A 170 3.88 -8.72 6.26
C LEU A 170 3.48 -8.38 7.70
N SER A 171 2.54 -9.13 8.31
CA SER A 171 2.20 -8.94 9.73
C SER A 171 3.42 -9.13 10.64
N LYS A 172 4.22 -10.19 10.42
CA LYS A 172 5.44 -10.43 11.19
C LYS A 172 6.46 -9.30 11.05
N ILE A 173 6.65 -8.79 9.83
CA ILE A 173 7.60 -7.71 9.53
C ILE A 173 7.12 -6.37 10.11
N ALA A 174 5.83 -6.09 10.11
CA ALA A 174 5.27 -4.89 10.71
C ALA A 174 5.49 -4.85 12.24
N ASP A 175 5.42 -6.00 12.91
CA ASP A 175 5.71 -6.14 14.35
C ASP A 175 7.15 -5.76 14.70
N GLU A 176 8.09 -5.74 13.73
CA GLU A 176 9.45 -5.24 13.89
C GLU A 176 9.57 -3.71 13.84
N GLY A 177 8.45 -2.98 13.80
CA GLY A 177 8.41 -1.51 13.77
C GLY A 177 8.63 -0.90 12.38
N LYS A 178 8.57 -1.68 11.32
CA LYS A 178 8.73 -1.20 9.95
C LYS A 178 7.47 -0.50 9.44
N THR A 179 7.65 0.46 8.55
CA THR A 179 6.57 1.17 7.86
C THR A 179 6.36 0.56 6.49
N ILE A 180 5.21 -0.05 6.26
CA ILE A 180 4.86 -0.70 5.01
C ILE A 180 3.72 0.09 4.35
N ILE A 181 3.86 0.47 3.09
CA ILE A 181 2.81 1.11 2.31
C ILE A 181 2.43 0.20 1.15
N ILE A 182 1.20 -0.26 1.13
CA ILE A 182 0.66 -1.13 0.09
C ILE A 182 -0.31 -0.34 -0.76
N SER A 183 0.03 -0.09 -2.02
CA SER A 183 -0.94 0.42 -2.97
C SER A 183 -1.73 -0.72 -3.59
N THR A 184 -3.05 -0.61 -3.62
CA THR A 184 -3.89 -1.59 -4.29
C THR A 184 -5.25 -1.02 -4.69
N HIS A 185 -5.86 -1.64 -5.70
CA HIS A 185 -7.26 -1.51 -6.04
C HIS A 185 -8.05 -2.78 -5.65
N GLN A 186 -7.36 -3.86 -5.25
CA GLN A 186 -7.94 -5.13 -4.80
C GLN A 186 -7.97 -5.17 -3.26
N VAL A 187 -8.91 -4.45 -2.69
CA VAL A 187 -8.99 -4.20 -1.24
C VAL A 187 -9.09 -5.48 -0.42
N LYS A 188 -9.87 -6.47 -0.90
CA LYS A 188 -10.09 -7.75 -0.21
C LYS A 188 -8.80 -8.53 0.09
N ASP A 189 -7.77 -8.34 -0.72
CA ASP A 189 -6.51 -9.06 -0.54
C ASP A 189 -5.73 -8.61 0.70
N VAL A 190 -5.99 -7.39 1.18
CA VAL A 190 -5.24 -6.74 2.27
C VAL A 190 -6.14 -6.24 3.41
N GLU A 191 -7.45 -6.48 3.35
CA GLU A 191 -8.46 -5.91 4.25
C GLU A 191 -8.14 -6.06 5.75
N ASN A 192 -7.65 -7.23 6.17
CA ASN A 192 -7.33 -7.50 7.57
C ASN A 192 -5.87 -7.16 7.95
N LEU A 193 -5.17 -6.46 7.07
CA LEU A 193 -3.73 -6.19 7.24
C LEU A 193 -3.44 -4.70 7.38
N ILE A 194 -4.24 -3.85 6.73
CA ILE A 194 -3.96 -2.42 6.60
C ILE A 194 -4.66 -1.57 7.66
N ASP A 195 -3.86 -0.82 8.39
CA ASP A 195 -4.26 0.27 9.28
C ASP A 195 -3.05 1.20 9.50
N PRO A 196 -3.12 2.49 9.12
CA PRO A 196 -4.25 3.30 8.58
C PRO A 196 -4.58 3.08 7.09
N ILE A 197 -5.73 3.68 6.69
CA ILE A 197 -6.23 3.66 5.31
C ILE A 197 -6.17 5.06 4.70
N VAL A 198 -5.52 5.15 3.55
CA VAL A 198 -5.44 6.35 2.72
C VAL A 198 -6.20 6.10 1.42
N ILE A 199 -7.20 6.92 1.10
CA ILE A 199 -7.96 6.82 -0.15
C ILE A 199 -7.65 8.02 -1.04
N LEU A 200 -7.06 7.74 -2.21
CA LEU A 200 -6.78 8.72 -3.24
C LEU A 200 -7.90 8.78 -4.27
N SER A 201 -8.14 9.98 -4.77
CA SER A 201 -8.91 10.23 -5.99
C SER A 201 -8.12 11.20 -6.88
N HIS A 202 -8.64 11.52 -8.07
CA HIS A 202 -8.00 12.50 -8.94
C HIS A 202 -7.72 13.81 -8.20
N ASN A 203 -6.44 14.19 -8.15
CA ASN A 203 -5.91 15.41 -7.54
C ASN A 203 -6.07 15.57 -6.02
N ALA A 204 -6.56 14.57 -5.27
CA ALA A 204 -6.87 14.75 -3.85
C ALA A 204 -6.69 13.47 -3.02
N VAL A 205 -6.38 13.67 -1.73
CA VAL A 205 -6.58 12.68 -0.66
C VAL A 205 -8.01 12.87 -0.16
N LEU A 206 -8.82 11.80 -0.23
CA LEU A 206 -10.22 11.83 0.22
C LEU A 206 -10.37 11.37 1.66
N LEU A 207 -9.53 10.44 2.08
CA LEU A 207 -9.50 9.88 3.43
C LEU A 207 -8.06 9.58 3.81
N ASP A 208 -7.70 9.90 5.05
CA ASP A 208 -6.46 9.49 5.74
C ASP A 208 -6.83 9.28 7.21
N ALA A 209 -7.06 8.03 7.59
CA ALA A 209 -7.52 7.72 8.94
C ALA A 209 -7.21 6.28 9.34
N SER A 210 -7.02 6.06 10.66
CA SER A 210 -6.99 4.72 11.24
C SER A 210 -8.36 4.04 11.16
N VAL A 211 -8.36 2.71 11.16
CA VAL A 211 -9.58 1.89 11.22
C VAL A 211 -10.44 2.30 12.41
N GLN A 212 -9.83 2.54 13.58
CA GLN A 212 -10.54 3.03 14.76
C GLN A 212 -11.28 4.35 14.48
N ARG A 213 -10.59 5.37 13.95
CA ARG A 213 -11.21 6.66 13.63
C ARG A 213 -12.32 6.53 12.60
N ILE A 214 -12.17 5.59 11.66
CA ILE A 214 -13.20 5.31 10.64
C ILE A 214 -14.45 4.72 11.31
N THR A 215 -14.33 3.71 12.15
CA THR A 215 -15.47 3.07 12.82
C THR A 215 -16.09 3.95 13.91
N GLU A 216 -15.37 4.89 14.50
CA GLU A 216 -15.92 5.94 15.35
C GLU A 216 -16.87 6.89 14.59
N LYS A 217 -16.64 7.12 13.30
CA LYS A 217 -17.41 8.07 12.47
C LYS A 217 -18.44 7.38 11.56
N LEU A 218 -18.16 6.16 11.15
CA LEU A 218 -18.96 5.38 10.22
C LEU A 218 -19.33 4.04 10.86
N PHE A 219 -20.57 3.62 10.68
CA PHE A 219 -21.06 2.33 11.11
C PHE A 219 -21.34 1.45 9.88
N PHE A 220 -20.85 0.23 9.92
CA PHE A 220 -20.96 -0.76 8.86
C PHE A 220 -21.94 -1.84 9.29
N GLU A 221 -23.07 -1.93 8.61
CA GLU A 221 -24.17 -2.83 8.98
C GLU A 221 -24.51 -3.75 7.81
N TYR A 222 -24.62 -5.05 8.12
CA TYR A 222 -25.23 -6.01 7.21
C TYR A 222 -26.66 -6.29 7.70
N GLY A 223 -27.64 -5.86 6.92
CA GLY A 223 -29.07 -5.94 7.29
C GLY A 223 -29.95 -6.44 6.14
N GLY A 224 -31.21 -6.78 6.46
CA GLY A 224 -32.18 -7.28 5.48
C GLY A 224 -32.65 -6.22 4.47
N GLU A 225 -32.52 -4.93 4.81
CA GLU A 225 -33.05 -3.81 4.03
C GLU A 225 -32.01 -2.73 3.76
N LYS A 226 -32.21 -1.99 2.67
CA LYS A 226 -31.45 -0.79 2.39
C LYS A 226 -31.89 0.33 3.33
N ARG A 227 -30.91 1.00 3.95
CA ARG A 227 -31.17 2.16 4.80
C ARG A 227 -31.28 3.46 3.99
N ASP A 228 -32.29 4.28 4.32
CA ASP A 228 -32.53 5.58 3.65
C ASP A 228 -31.45 6.63 4.00
N ASP A 229 -30.85 6.53 5.20
CA ASP A 229 -29.81 7.44 5.70
C ASP A 229 -28.39 6.99 5.33
N ALA A 230 -28.25 5.89 4.54
CA ALA A 230 -26.96 5.35 4.19
C ALA A 230 -26.19 6.26 3.23
N LEU A 231 -24.91 6.49 3.54
CA LEU A 231 -23.94 7.08 2.62
C LEU A 231 -23.66 6.13 1.44
N TYR A 232 -23.73 4.84 1.71
CA TYR A 232 -23.57 3.79 0.70
C TYR A 232 -24.38 2.57 1.09
N SER A 233 -25.01 1.94 0.09
CA SER A 233 -25.67 0.65 0.25
C SER A 233 -25.42 -0.21 -0.99
N GLU A 234 -25.13 -1.48 -0.76
CA GLU A 234 -24.92 -2.50 -1.77
C GLU A 234 -25.73 -3.76 -1.47
N LEU A 235 -26.45 -4.26 -2.47
CA LEU A 235 -27.14 -5.52 -2.36
C LEU A 235 -26.16 -6.68 -2.46
N LEU A 236 -26.09 -7.48 -1.41
CA LEU A 236 -25.28 -8.70 -1.34
C LEU A 236 -26.20 -9.93 -1.20
N PRO A 237 -25.70 -11.16 -1.43
CA PRO A 237 -26.49 -12.36 -1.16
C PRO A 237 -26.99 -12.37 0.28
N GLY A 238 -28.32 -12.32 0.46
CA GLY A 238 -28.99 -12.36 1.77
C GLY A 238 -29.28 -11.00 2.42
N GLY A 239 -28.94 -9.87 1.81
CA GLY A 239 -29.25 -8.55 2.39
C GLY A 239 -28.47 -7.40 1.81
N TYR A 240 -28.33 -6.33 2.58
CA TYR A 240 -27.62 -5.12 2.19
C TYR A 240 -26.44 -4.85 3.13
N MET A 241 -25.30 -4.50 2.56
CA MET A 241 -24.23 -3.83 3.28
C MET A 241 -24.53 -2.32 3.26
N ASN A 242 -24.75 -1.73 4.42
CA ASN A 242 -25.01 -0.31 4.58
C ASN A 242 -23.83 0.36 5.29
N VAL A 243 -23.43 1.55 4.83
CA VAL A 243 -22.50 2.43 5.51
C VAL A 243 -23.23 3.69 5.90
N VAL A 244 -23.39 3.93 7.20
CA VAL A 244 -24.09 5.08 7.75
C VAL A 244 -23.17 5.90 8.66
N ARG A 245 -23.57 7.12 9.06
CA ARG A 245 -22.86 7.85 10.10
C ARG A 245 -23.03 7.15 11.45
N ASN A 246 -21.95 6.97 12.18
CA ASN A 246 -22.00 6.41 13.54
C ASN A 246 -22.37 7.52 14.52
N THR A 247 -23.66 7.70 14.75
CA THR A 247 -24.18 8.74 15.68
C THR A 247 -24.36 8.22 17.10
N MET A 248 -24.41 6.91 17.29
CA MET A 248 -24.64 6.26 18.59
C MET A 248 -23.36 5.71 19.23
N GLY A 249 -22.23 5.74 18.51
CA GLY A 249 -20.99 5.16 19.00
C GLY A 249 -21.00 3.62 19.05
N GLU A 250 -21.75 3.01 18.16
CA GLU A 250 -21.84 1.56 18.06
C GLU A 250 -20.57 0.96 17.46
N GLU A 251 -20.18 -0.21 17.91
CA GLU A 251 -19.06 -0.96 17.34
C GLU A 251 -19.48 -1.71 16.08
N SER A 252 -18.68 -1.60 15.02
CA SER A 252 -18.86 -2.38 13.80
C SER A 252 -17.51 -2.81 13.22
N LEU A 253 -17.53 -3.94 12.53
CA LEU A 253 -16.38 -4.36 11.74
C LEU A 253 -16.36 -3.55 10.44
N ILE A 254 -15.20 -2.99 10.12
CA ILE A 254 -15.01 -2.26 8.87
C ILE A 254 -15.16 -3.21 7.68
N ASN A 255 -15.86 -2.73 6.64
CA ASN A 255 -15.79 -3.34 5.31
C ASN A 255 -15.12 -2.31 4.39
N ILE A 256 -13.87 -2.57 4.02
CA ILE A 256 -13.06 -1.57 3.29
C ILE A 256 -13.59 -1.36 1.86
N GLU A 257 -14.20 -2.36 1.23
CA GLU A 257 -14.83 -2.19 -0.10
C GLU A 257 -16.05 -1.25 -0.02
N ALA A 258 -16.88 -1.43 0.99
CA ALA A 258 -18.03 -0.54 1.25
C ALA A 258 -17.56 0.87 1.66
N LEU A 259 -16.51 0.97 2.49
CA LEU A 259 -15.86 2.25 2.82
C LEU A 259 -15.38 2.96 1.56
N PHE A 260 -14.63 2.28 0.71
CA PHE A 260 -14.08 2.84 -0.52
C PHE A 260 -15.18 3.42 -1.41
N ASN A 261 -16.26 2.67 -1.62
CA ASN A 261 -17.40 3.10 -2.41
C ASN A 261 -18.15 4.27 -1.75
N ALA A 262 -18.34 4.26 -0.41
CA ALA A 262 -18.94 5.35 0.34
C ALA A 262 -18.15 6.65 0.19
N VAL A 263 -16.81 6.57 0.32
CA VAL A 263 -15.89 7.72 0.18
C VAL A 263 -15.95 8.30 -1.23
N LEU A 264 -15.91 7.48 -2.26
CA LEU A 264 -15.96 7.95 -3.65
C LEU A 264 -17.28 8.64 -4.00
N ARG A 265 -18.41 8.16 -3.46
CA ARG A 265 -19.74 8.72 -3.73
C ARG A 265 -20.07 9.97 -2.91
N ASN A 266 -19.46 10.12 -1.72
CA ASN A 266 -19.81 11.18 -0.76
C ASN A 266 -18.59 12.03 -0.36
N LYS A 267 -17.77 12.44 -1.33
CA LYS A 267 -16.49 13.13 -1.11
C LYS A 267 -16.57 14.30 -0.13
N ASN A 268 -17.59 15.16 -0.27
CA ASN A 268 -17.77 16.34 0.59
C ASN A 268 -18.14 15.95 2.02
N THR A 269 -19.12 15.06 2.19
CA THR A 269 -19.55 14.55 3.50
C THR A 269 -18.42 13.85 4.25
N ILE A 270 -17.64 13.03 3.54
CA ILE A 270 -16.47 12.34 4.12
C ILE A 270 -15.42 13.37 4.55
N LYS A 271 -15.13 14.35 3.69
CA LYS A 271 -14.18 15.41 4.04
C LYS A 271 -14.59 16.18 5.29
N GLU A 272 -15.88 16.49 5.46
CA GLU A 272 -16.41 17.15 6.66
C GLU A 272 -16.34 16.26 7.91
N LEU A 273 -16.58 14.94 7.77
CA LEU A 273 -16.53 14.00 8.89
C LEU A 273 -15.11 13.75 9.42
N PHE A 274 -14.10 13.85 8.54
CA PHE A 274 -12.71 13.53 8.87
C PHE A 274 -11.78 14.76 8.93
N ALA A 275 -12.33 15.96 8.77
CA ALA A 275 -11.62 17.23 8.90
C ALA A 275 -11.08 17.49 10.33
#